data_b949819ecbbfd7d2fa6516c01b1ea2ac
#
_entry.id   b949819ecbbfd7d2fa6516c01b1ea2ac
#
_cell.length_a   1.000
_cell.length_b   1.000
_cell.length_c   1.000
_cell.angle_alpha   90.00
_cell.angle_beta   90.00
_cell.angle_gamma   90.00
#
_symmetry.space_group_name_H-M   'P 1'
#
loop_
_entity.id
_entity.type
_entity.pdbx_description
1 polymer ?
#
loop_
_entity_poly.entity_id
_entity_poly.type
_entity_poly.pdbx_seq_one_letter_code
_entity_poly.pdbx_strand_id
1 'polypeptide(L)'
;MDTSNNSIEHVVISGGGIWGLYAYGAFKECCESGFIQPSNIKSFYGSSVGSIISIMLSLKIDFETIDAYLIKRPWHDVIQNAMYNPIQILENNGVLHKRFFYDVLEPLFKSLDLDPNLTLQDLYEYTHTEIYIYTTEMNSYNLVELSHHSHADWKVIDAVYASCAVPFIFPPFFQNDECYLDGGILLNFPISKCVERVVDTDTILGISIGNFTKNTTLITESTNIFHYSFLVFEKIFKEIAFQNDHSVVFKHKIRMDYTDVSNMFEVGGAEGAPVTVLDLYETIAKSQSYRTSIIQKGVNETKQYLQSWGYCSEISSRV
;
A
#
# COMPACT_ATOMS: atom_id res chain seq x y z
N MET A 1 -11.39 -34.77 -9.04
CA MET A 1 -11.14 -33.62 -8.13
C MET A 1 -11.85 -32.46 -8.76
N ASP A 2 -12.86 -31.98 -8.08
CA ASP A 2 -13.75 -30.93 -8.59
C ASP A 2 -12.97 -29.62 -8.65
N THR A 3 -12.56 -29.24 -9.84
CA THR A 3 -12.03 -27.91 -10.10
C THR A 3 -13.22 -26.95 -10.20
N SER A 4 -13.90 -26.72 -9.08
CA SER A 4 -14.78 -25.57 -8.98
C SER A 4 -13.90 -24.35 -9.12
N ASN A 5 -14.06 -23.68 -10.24
CA ASN A 5 -13.30 -22.52 -10.71
C ASN A 5 -13.70 -21.31 -9.81
N ASN A 6 -13.31 -21.34 -8.52
CA ASN A 6 -13.51 -20.20 -7.64
C ASN A 6 -12.57 -19.09 -8.11
N SER A 7 -13.08 -18.22 -8.96
CA SER A 7 -12.32 -17.06 -9.42
C SER A 7 -12.20 -16.07 -8.27
N ILE A 8 -11.03 -15.46 -8.10
CA ILE A 8 -10.84 -14.37 -7.15
C ILE A 8 -11.70 -13.18 -7.56
N GLU A 9 -12.49 -12.66 -6.63
CA GLU A 9 -13.41 -11.55 -6.82
C GLU A 9 -13.14 -10.37 -5.88
N HIS A 10 -12.43 -10.63 -4.79
CA HIS A 10 -12.16 -9.64 -3.73
C HIS A 10 -10.68 -9.61 -3.40
N VAL A 11 -10.09 -8.42 -3.35
CA VAL A 11 -8.66 -8.25 -3.10
C VAL A 11 -8.45 -7.36 -1.88
N VAL A 12 -7.64 -7.84 -0.93
CA VAL A 12 -7.31 -7.10 0.29
C VAL A 12 -5.82 -6.81 0.30
N ILE A 13 -5.45 -5.53 0.43
CA ILE A 13 -4.05 -5.09 0.38
C ILE A 13 -3.73 -4.33 1.66
N SER A 14 -2.70 -4.80 2.38
CA SER A 14 -2.26 -4.15 3.61
C SER A 14 -1.52 -2.83 3.36
N GLY A 15 -1.44 -2.00 4.40
CA GLY A 15 -0.47 -0.93 4.49
C GLY A 15 0.97 -1.47 4.52
N GLY A 16 1.95 -0.57 4.27
CA GLY A 16 3.36 -0.95 4.27
C GLY A 16 4.28 0.05 3.56
N GLY A 17 3.83 1.27 3.28
CA GLY A 17 4.61 2.33 2.66
C GLY A 17 5.16 1.92 1.29
N ILE A 18 6.47 2.07 1.10
CA ILE A 18 7.14 1.74 -0.17
C ILE A 18 6.97 0.28 -0.64
N TRP A 19 6.60 -0.63 0.27
CA TRP A 19 6.36 -2.04 -0.04
C TRP A 19 5.05 -2.27 -0.81
N GLY A 20 4.27 -1.24 -1.05
CA GLY A 20 3.18 -1.27 -2.03
C GLY A 20 3.64 -1.73 -3.41
N LEU A 21 4.91 -1.47 -3.78
CA LEU A 21 5.52 -2.00 -5.01
C LEU A 21 5.56 -3.54 -5.04
N TYR A 22 5.78 -4.18 -3.89
CA TYR A 22 5.68 -5.64 -3.77
C TYR A 22 4.24 -6.11 -4.00
N ALA A 23 3.27 -5.46 -3.36
CA ALA A 23 1.86 -5.83 -3.50
C ALA A 23 1.38 -5.69 -4.96
N TYR A 24 1.85 -4.64 -5.66
CA TYR A 24 1.63 -4.49 -7.09
C TYR A 24 2.22 -5.65 -7.88
N GLY A 25 3.49 -6.00 -7.65
CA GLY A 25 4.15 -7.12 -8.33
C GLY A 25 3.47 -8.46 -8.08
N ALA A 26 2.99 -8.69 -6.86
CA ALA A 26 2.23 -9.89 -6.49
C ALA A 26 0.89 -9.97 -7.24
N PHE A 27 0.13 -8.89 -7.27
CA PHE A 27 -1.14 -8.85 -8.01
C PHE A 27 -0.93 -9.03 -9.52
N LYS A 28 0.08 -8.35 -10.08
CA LYS A 28 0.45 -8.48 -11.50
C LYS A 28 0.70 -9.94 -11.87
N GLU A 29 1.53 -10.65 -11.09
CA GLU A 29 1.82 -12.08 -11.34
C GLU A 29 0.57 -12.95 -11.25
N CYS A 30 -0.33 -12.69 -10.29
CA CYS A 30 -1.61 -13.40 -10.21
C CYS A 30 -2.44 -13.24 -11.49
N CYS A 31 -2.39 -12.06 -12.13
CA CYS A 31 -3.09 -11.82 -13.39
C CYS A 31 -2.36 -12.46 -14.58
N GLU A 32 -1.04 -12.30 -14.69
CA GLU A 32 -0.23 -12.84 -15.79
C GLU A 32 -0.21 -14.37 -15.81
N SER A 33 -0.27 -15.01 -14.64
CA SER A 33 -0.40 -16.48 -14.52
C SER A 33 -1.82 -17.00 -14.79
N GLY A 34 -2.81 -16.12 -14.97
CA GLY A 34 -4.21 -16.49 -15.14
C GLY A 34 -4.93 -16.93 -13.86
N PHE A 35 -4.29 -16.78 -12.69
CA PHE A 35 -4.93 -17.06 -11.40
C PHE A 35 -6.05 -16.05 -11.10
N ILE A 36 -5.87 -14.79 -11.50
CA ILE A 36 -6.88 -13.73 -11.43
C ILE A 36 -7.23 -13.26 -12.84
N GLN A 37 -8.53 -13.08 -13.06
CA GLN A 37 -9.03 -12.30 -14.19
C GLN A 37 -9.42 -10.91 -13.67
N PRO A 38 -8.72 -9.82 -14.07
CA PRO A 38 -8.98 -8.47 -13.55
C PRO A 38 -10.43 -8.01 -13.72
N SER A 39 -11.11 -8.51 -14.77
CA SER A 39 -12.54 -8.23 -15.03
C SER A 39 -13.49 -8.81 -13.98
N ASN A 40 -13.05 -9.84 -13.24
CA ASN A 40 -13.88 -10.51 -12.24
C ASN A 40 -13.78 -9.86 -10.85
N ILE A 41 -12.83 -8.92 -10.67
CA ILE A 41 -12.67 -8.25 -9.38
C ILE A 41 -13.85 -7.31 -9.13
N LYS A 42 -14.58 -7.60 -8.05
CA LYS A 42 -15.74 -6.85 -7.58
C LYS A 42 -15.37 -5.78 -6.57
N SER A 43 -14.36 -6.06 -5.73
CA SER A 43 -13.95 -5.10 -4.70
C SER A 43 -12.48 -5.17 -4.33
N PHE A 44 -11.96 -4.01 -3.88
CA PHE A 44 -10.67 -3.83 -3.23
C PHE A 44 -10.86 -3.28 -1.82
N TYR A 45 -10.04 -3.78 -0.89
CA TYR A 45 -9.96 -3.32 0.50
C TYR A 45 -8.52 -2.90 0.77
N GLY A 46 -8.29 -1.65 1.13
CA GLY A 46 -6.94 -1.13 1.32
C GLY A 46 -6.79 -0.23 2.53
N SER A 47 -5.64 -0.27 3.17
CA SER A 47 -5.20 0.66 4.21
C SER A 47 -3.86 1.25 3.81
N SER A 48 -3.64 2.55 4.07
CA SER A 48 -2.38 3.22 3.73
C SER A 48 -2.00 3.01 2.25
N VAL A 49 -0.76 2.63 1.94
CA VAL A 49 -0.34 2.33 0.56
C VAL A 49 -1.24 1.29 -0.12
N GLY A 50 -1.86 0.39 0.65
CA GLY A 50 -2.84 -0.55 0.10
C GLY A 50 -4.03 0.15 -0.55
N SER A 51 -4.44 1.33 -0.07
CA SER A 51 -5.46 2.15 -0.72
C SER A 51 -4.97 2.72 -2.06
N ILE A 52 -3.73 3.19 -2.13
CA ILE A 52 -3.11 3.68 -3.38
C ILE A 52 -3.08 2.57 -4.43
N ILE A 53 -2.60 1.39 -4.05
CA ILE A 53 -2.51 0.23 -4.96
C ILE A 53 -3.90 -0.23 -5.39
N SER A 54 -4.88 -0.25 -4.47
CA SER A 54 -6.27 -0.59 -4.79
C SER A 54 -6.87 0.35 -5.83
N ILE A 55 -6.69 1.66 -5.69
CA ILE A 55 -7.11 2.65 -6.70
C ILE A 55 -6.41 2.37 -8.04
N MET A 56 -5.07 2.25 -8.03
CA MET A 56 -4.28 2.02 -9.24
C MET A 56 -4.75 0.79 -10.00
N LEU A 57 -4.98 -0.33 -9.31
CA LEU A 57 -5.41 -1.59 -9.93
C LEU A 57 -6.86 -1.53 -10.42
N SER A 58 -7.74 -0.80 -9.73
CA SER A 58 -9.15 -0.64 -10.14
C SER A 58 -9.31 0.11 -11.47
N LEU A 59 -8.36 0.97 -11.81
CA LEU A 59 -8.34 1.72 -13.07
C LEU A 59 -8.07 0.83 -14.30
N LYS A 60 -7.64 -0.40 -14.11
CA LYS A 60 -7.38 -1.40 -15.19
C LYS A 60 -6.45 -0.88 -16.29
N ILE A 61 -5.50 -0.01 -15.94
CA ILE A 61 -4.41 0.40 -16.81
C ILE A 61 -3.52 -0.82 -17.06
N ASP A 62 -2.99 -0.97 -18.27
CA ASP A 62 -2.10 -2.10 -18.60
C ASP A 62 -0.84 -2.11 -17.74
N PHE A 63 -0.32 -3.31 -17.47
CA PHE A 63 0.83 -3.47 -16.57
C PHE A 63 2.12 -2.87 -17.14
N GLU A 64 2.29 -2.78 -18.45
CA GLU A 64 3.47 -2.15 -19.05
C GLU A 64 3.49 -0.64 -18.74
N THR A 65 2.35 0.02 -18.85
CA THR A 65 2.18 1.43 -18.51
C THR A 65 2.40 1.67 -17.01
N ILE A 66 1.84 0.81 -16.14
CA ILE A 66 2.04 0.93 -14.69
C ILE A 66 3.50 0.64 -14.31
N ASP A 67 4.15 -0.36 -14.90
CA ASP A 67 5.58 -0.64 -14.70
C ASP A 67 6.43 0.58 -15.07
N ALA A 68 6.18 1.17 -16.23
CA ALA A 68 6.89 2.36 -16.66
C ALA A 68 6.67 3.53 -15.68
N TYR A 69 5.46 3.71 -15.22
CA TYR A 69 5.10 4.72 -14.23
C TYR A 69 5.81 4.50 -12.89
N LEU A 70 5.76 3.30 -12.32
CA LEU A 70 6.35 3.00 -11.02
C LEU A 70 7.88 2.97 -11.06
N ILE A 71 8.48 2.48 -12.15
CA ILE A 71 9.93 2.27 -12.26
C ILE A 71 10.64 3.51 -12.80
N LYS A 72 10.15 4.10 -13.91
CA LYS A 72 10.92 5.10 -14.68
C LYS A 72 10.68 6.54 -14.22
N ARG A 73 9.58 6.82 -13.52
CA ARG A 73 9.27 8.16 -13.04
C ARG A 73 10.35 8.68 -12.09
N PRO A 74 10.71 9.97 -12.12
CA PRO A 74 11.68 10.58 -11.21
C PRO A 74 11.05 10.80 -9.81
N TRP A 75 10.85 9.73 -9.06
CA TRP A 75 10.21 9.77 -7.75
C TRP A 75 10.95 10.63 -6.73
N HIS A 76 12.28 10.75 -6.88
CA HIS A 76 13.06 11.64 -6.03
C HIS A 76 12.58 13.08 -6.16
N ASP A 77 12.34 13.56 -7.38
CA ASP A 77 11.85 14.92 -7.61
C ASP A 77 10.42 15.10 -7.06
N VAL A 78 9.58 14.07 -7.19
CA VAL A 78 8.22 14.08 -6.62
C VAL A 78 8.27 14.25 -5.10
N ILE A 79 9.14 13.51 -4.42
CA ILE A 79 9.32 13.63 -2.97
C ILE A 79 9.90 14.99 -2.60
N GLN A 80 10.96 15.45 -3.27
CA GLN A 80 11.60 16.74 -2.99
C GLN A 80 10.62 17.90 -3.16
N ASN A 81 9.79 17.89 -4.20
CA ASN A 81 8.77 18.91 -4.45
C ASN A 81 7.63 18.90 -3.41
N ALA A 82 7.45 17.78 -2.72
CA ALA A 82 6.45 17.64 -1.67
C ALA A 82 7.01 17.84 -0.27
N MET A 83 8.31 18.11 -0.09
CA MET A 83 8.90 18.34 1.23
C MET A 83 8.63 19.74 1.75
N TYR A 84 8.27 19.83 3.02
CA TYR A 84 8.26 21.08 3.77
C TYR A 84 9.68 21.50 4.18
N ASN A 85 9.91 22.80 4.28
CA ASN A 85 11.12 23.30 4.93
C ASN A 85 11.06 23.03 6.46
N PRO A 86 12.19 23.12 7.19
CA PRO A 86 12.25 22.78 8.62
C PRO A 86 11.24 23.53 9.52
N ILE A 87 10.90 24.77 9.20
CA ILE A 87 9.91 25.55 9.97
C ILE A 87 8.51 24.99 9.70
N GLN A 88 8.18 24.78 8.42
CA GLN A 88 6.89 24.22 8.01
C GLN A 88 6.66 22.80 8.55
N ILE A 89 7.72 21.98 8.70
CA ILE A 89 7.60 20.64 9.31
C ILE A 89 7.02 20.75 10.73
N LEU A 90 7.51 21.71 11.52
CA LEU A 90 7.04 21.92 12.89
C LEU A 90 5.62 22.50 12.93
N GLU A 91 5.29 23.40 12.00
CA GLU A 91 3.97 24.03 11.93
C GLU A 91 2.89 23.07 11.44
N ASN A 92 3.21 22.17 10.52
CA ASN A 92 2.26 21.27 9.86
C ASN A 92 2.25 19.86 10.45
N ASN A 93 3.12 19.53 11.39
CA ASN A 93 3.22 18.20 12.02
C ASN A 93 3.57 17.06 11.02
N GLY A 94 4.28 17.34 9.94
CA GLY A 94 4.68 16.36 8.95
C GLY A 94 5.78 16.85 8.02
N VAL A 95 6.49 15.93 7.39
CA VAL A 95 7.62 16.22 6.48
C VAL A 95 7.15 16.49 5.06
N LEU A 96 6.13 15.73 4.59
CA LEU A 96 5.61 15.80 3.23
C LEU A 96 4.20 16.37 3.23
N HIS A 97 3.90 17.31 2.33
CA HIS A 97 2.56 17.88 2.22
C HIS A 97 1.65 17.10 1.27
N LYS A 98 0.34 17.38 1.33
CA LYS A 98 -0.73 16.74 0.54
C LYS A 98 -0.43 16.66 -0.97
N ARG A 99 0.38 17.56 -1.51
CA ARG A 99 0.78 17.57 -2.93
C ARG A 99 1.35 16.24 -3.39
N PHE A 100 2.03 15.50 -2.50
CA PHE A 100 2.55 14.17 -2.79
C PHE A 100 1.47 13.24 -3.37
N PHE A 101 0.28 13.21 -2.77
CA PHE A 101 -0.80 12.32 -3.22
C PHE A 101 -1.39 12.74 -4.57
N TYR A 102 -1.46 14.04 -4.84
CA TYR A 102 -1.81 14.55 -6.17
C TYR A 102 -0.77 14.11 -7.19
N ASP A 103 0.51 14.30 -6.89
CA ASP A 103 1.58 13.90 -7.79
C ASP A 103 1.59 12.37 -8.01
N VAL A 104 1.13 11.56 -7.05
CA VAL A 104 1.02 10.10 -7.21
C VAL A 104 -0.20 9.69 -8.05
N LEU A 105 -1.36 10.27 -7.87
CA LEU A 105 -2.59 9.75 -8.47
C LEU A 105 -3.06 10.52 -9.73
N GLU A 106 -2.85 11.83 -9.75
CA GLU A 106 -3.30 12.69 -10.86
C GLU A 106 -2.81 12.23 -12.25
N PRO A 107 -1.55 11.79 -12.45
CA PRO A 107 -1.10 11.30 -13.74
C PRO A 107 -1.85 10.05 -14.21
N LEU A 108 -2.24 9.17 -13.27
CA LEU A 108 -3.02 7.97 -13.59
C LEU A 108 -4.44 8.35 -14.04
N PHE A 109 -5.09 9.27 -13.33
CA PHE A 109 -6.41 9.75 -13.71
C PHE A 109 -6.37 10.46 -15.06
N LYS A 110 -5.41 11.35 -15.28
CA LYS A 110 -5.24 12.05 -16.56
C LYS A 110 -4.94 11.13 -17.74
N SER A 111 -4.27 10.01 -17.52
CA SER A 111 -4.02 9.03 -18.59
C SER A 111 -5.29 8.37 -19.11
N LEU A 112 -6.38 8.48 -18.35
CA LEU A 112 -7.71 7.95 -18.68
C LEU A 112 -8.74 9.07 -18.91
N ASP A 113 -8.29 10.31 -19.10
CA ASP A 113 -9.13 11.50 -19.26
C ASP A 113 -10.10 11.75 -18.08
N LEU A 114 -9.73 11.28 -16.87
CA LEU A 114 -10.51 11.49 -15.65
C LEU A 114 -10.10 12.80 -14.95
N ASP A 115 -11.07 13.46 -14.29
CA ASP A 115 -10.81 14.62 -13.45
C ASP A 115 -9.95 14.21 -12.24
N PRO A 116 -8.80 14.87 -11.97
CA PRO A 116 -8.04 14.63 -10.74
C PRO A 116 -8.81 14.83 -9.43
N ASN A 117 -9.92 15.57 -9.49
CA ASN A 117 -10.79 15.79 -8.34
C ASN A 117 -11.99 14.85 -8.29
N LEU A 118 -11.99 13.76 -9.10
CA LEU A 118 -13.10 12.80 -9.06
C LEU A 118 -13.37 12.32 -7.64
N THR A 119 -14.65 12.09 -7.36
CA THR A 119 -15.13 11.60 -6.07
C THR A 119 -15.06 10.06 -5.99
N LEU A 120 -15.28 9.51 -4.80
CA LEU A 120 -15.42 8.05 -4.62
C LEU A 120 -16.61 7.51 -5.41
N GLN A 121 -17.69 8.30 -5.56
CA GLN A 121 -18.82 7.95 -6.40
C GLN A 121 -18.45 7.93 -7.88
N ASP A 122 -17.76 8.97 -8.38
CA ASP A 122 -17.32 9.04 -9.77
C ASP A 122 -16.38 7.88 -10.12
N LEU A 123 -15.48 7.52 -9.20
CA LEU A 123 -14.57 6.39 -9.40
C LEU A 123 -15.35 5.07 -9.49
N TYR A 124 -16.34 4.86 -8.64
CA TYR A 124 -17.19 3.67 -8.70
C TYR A 124 -17.97 3.59 -10.02
N GLU A 125 -18.57 4.71 -10.45
CA GLU A 125 -19.30 4.79 -11.73
C GLU A 125 -18.41 4.50 -12.95
N TYR A 126 -17.14 4.89 -12.88
CA TYR A 126 -16.17 4.61 -13.94
C TYR A 126 -15.68 3.16 -13.93
N THR A 127 -15.28 2.64 -12.76
CA THR A 127 -14.62 1.34 -12.65
C THR A 127 -15.59 0.17 -12.51
N HIS A 128 -16.79 0.40 -12.00
CA HIS A 128 -17.76 -0.59 -11.53
C HIS A 128 -17.15 -1.57 -10.53
N THR A 129 -16.17 -1.10 -9.75
CA THR A 129 -15.46 -1.88 -8.74
C THR A 129 -15.57 -1.16 -7.40
N GLU A 130 -16.02 -1.85 -6.37
CA GLU A 130 -16.14 -1.28 -5.03
C GLU A 130 -14.77 -1.11 -4.39
N ILE A 131 -14.51 0.04 -3.80
CA ILE A 131 -13.26 0.34 -3.13
C ILE A 131 -13.54 0.77 -1.70
N TYR A 132 -12.93 0.07 -0.75
CA TYR A 132 -13.04 0.30 0.67
C TYR A 132 -11.68 0.73 1.21
N ILE A 133 -11.57 2.00 1.59
CA ILE A 133 -10.36 2.62 2.14
C ILE A 133 -10.53 2.77 3.64
N TYR A 134 -9.53 2.37 4.42
CA TYR A 134 -9.60 2.46 5.89
C TYR A 134 -8.68 3.55 6.40
N THR A 135 -9.19 4.36 7.33
CA THR A 135 -8.47 5.43 8.02
C THR A 135 -8.84 5.43 9.50
N THR A 136 -8.03 6.07 10.33
CA THR A 136 -8.28 6.25 11.76
C THR A 136 -8.75 7.67 12.04
N GLU A 137 -10.01 7.84 12.50
CA GLU A 137 -10.45 9.11 13.06
C GLU A 137 -9.90 9.22 14.48
N MET A 138 -9.03 10.20 14.71
CA MET A 138 -8.16 10.22 15.89
C MET A 138 -8.81 10.85 17.12
N ASN A 139 -9.76 11.78 16.94
CA ASN A 139 -10.41 12.45 18.06
C ASN A 139 -11.33 11.48 18.84
N SER A 140 -12.07 10.62 18.13
CA SER A 140 -12.90 9.56 18.70
C SER A 140 -12.18 8.21 18.80
N TYR A 141 -11.00 8.09 18.18
CA TYR A 141 -10.19 6.87 18.07
C TYR A 141 -10.98 5.72 17.45
N ASN A 142 -11.68 6.00 16.36
CA ASN A 142 -12.49 5.04 15.62
C ASN A 142 -11.89 4.70 14.24
N LEU A 143 -12.07 3.44 13.85
CA LEU A 143 -11.83 3.02 12.47
C LEU A 143 -12.94 3.59 11.58
N VAL A 144 -12.56 4.29 10.52
CA VAL A 144 -13.48 4.82 9.51
C VAL A 144 -13.23 4.14 8.18
N GLU A 145 -14.31 3.72 7.53
CA GLU A 145 -14.31 3.20 6.18
C GLU A 145 -14.78 4.29 5.21
N LEU A 146 -13.95 4.59 4.22
CA LEU A 146 -14.24 5.53 3.15
C LEU A 146 -14.53 4.73 1.88
N SER A 147 -15.75 4.87 1.36
CA SER A 147 -16.22 4.23 0.13
C SER A 147 -17.29 5.09 -0.52
N HIS A 148 -17.70 4.77 -1.76
CA HIS A 148 -18.81 5.43 -2.41
C HIS A 148 -20.14 5.25 -1.65
N HIS A 149 -20.26 4.23 -0.80
CA HIS A 149 -21.45 4.03 0.05
C HIS A 149 -21.49 4.97 1.26
N SER A 150 -20.36 5.28 1.86
CA SER A 150 -20.27 6.02 3.12
C SER A 150 -19.85 7.48 2.94
N HIS A 151 -19.02 7.75 1.92
CA HIS A 151 -18.39 9.05 1.69
C HIS A 151 -18.36 9.37 0.20
N ALA A 152 -19.52 9.27 -0.47
CA ALA A 152 -19.68 9.40 -1.92
C ALA A 152 -19.01 10.65 -2.50
N ASP A 153 -19.14 11.79 -1.81
CA ASP A 153 -18.68 13.12 -2.27
C ASP A 153 -17.20 13.39 -1.94
N TRP A 154 -16.53 12.49 -1.21
CA TRP A 154 -15.10 12.67 -0.93
C TRP A 154 -14.27 12.47 -2.19
N LYS A 155 -13.31 13.36 -2.41
CA LYS A 155 -12.34 13.17 -3.48
C LYS A 155 -11.50 11.93 -3.20
N VAL A 156 -11.24 11.13 -4.23
CA VAL A 156 -10.40 9.93 -4.12
C VAL A 156 -9.05 10.25 -3.50
N ILE A 157 -8.40 11.34 -3.93
CA ILE A 157 -7.09 11.76 -3.40
C ILE A 157 -7.19 12.12 -1.91
N ASP A 158 -8.28 12.71 -1.47
CA ASP A 158 -8.49 13.06 -0.06
C ASP A 158 -8.71 11.82 0.81
N ALA A 159 -9.49 10.85 0.32
CA ALA A 159 -9.69 9.57 0.98
C ALA A 159 -8.38 8.78 1.11
N VAL A 160 -7.58 8.74 0.03
CA VAL A 160 -6.24 8.12 0.05
C VAL A 160 -5.31 8.85 1.01
N TYR A 161 -5.32 10.19 0.99
CA TYR A 161 -4.50 10.97 1.94
C TYR A 161 -4.89 10.67 3.39
N ALA A 162 -6.16 10.69 3.74
CA ALA A 162 -6.64 10.34 5.08
C ALA A 162 -6.13 8.95 5.51
N SER A 163 -6.18 7.97 4.61
CA SER A 163 -5.71 6.60 4.85
C SER A 163 -4.19 6.47 4.96
N CYS A 164 -3.43 7.39 4.37
CA CYS A 164 -1.95 7.37 4.32
C CYS A 164 -1.29 8.41 5.23
N ALA A 165 -2.04 9.13 6.04
CA ALA A 165 -1.54 10.19 6.91
C ALA A 165 -0.75 9.62 8.10
N VAL A 166 0.41 9.00 7.79
CA VAL A 166 1.34 8.45 8.79
C VAL A 166 1.91 9.57 9.64
N PRO A 167 1.73 9.55 10.97
CA PRO A 167 2.28 10.57 11.86
C PRO A 167 3.76 10.84 11.62
N PHE A 168 4.16 12.09 11.69
CA PHE A 168 5.50 12.63 11.43
C PHE A 168 5.90 12.66 9.94
N ILE A 169 5.36 11.77 9.08
CA ILE A 169 5.63 11.78 7.63
C ILE A 169 4.67 12.73 6.93
N PHE A 170 3.39 12.60 7.19
CA PHE A 170 2.35 13.47 6.64
C PHE A 170 1.59 14.20 7.75
N PRO A 171 1.17 15.46 7.51
CA PRO A 171 0.23 16.12 8.40
C PRO A 171 -1.05 15.31 8.58
N PRO A 172 -1.74 15.43 9.72
CA PRO A 172 -3.09 14.90 9.84
C PRO A 172 -4.01 15.47 8.76
N PHE A 173 -4.93 14.66 8.27
CA PHE A 173 -5.97 15.15 7.36
C PHE A 173 -7.18 15.63 8.18
N PHE A 174 -7.60 16.87 7.97
CA PHE A 174 -8.76 17.44 8.64
C PHE A 174 -9.90 17.66 7.67
N GLN A 175 -11.09 17.17 8.04
CA GLN A 175 -12.34 17.43 7.32
C GLN A 175 -13.52 17.37 8.30
N ASN A 176 -14.44 18.36 8.22
CA ASN A 176 -15.62 18.44 9.06
C ASN A 176 -15.34 18.36 10.57
N ASP A 177 -14.29 19.04 11.05
CA ASP A 177 -13.80 19.02 12.43
C ASP A 177 -13.26 17.64 12.93
N GLU A 178 -13.15 16.66 12.04
CA GLU A 178 -12.55 15.36 12.30
C GLU A 178 -11.09 15.34 11.90
N CYS A 179 -10.28 14.55 12.63
CA CYS A 179 -8.83 14.41 12.44
C CYS A 179 -8.50 12.98 12.00
N TYR A 180 -8.05 12.81 10.77
CA TYR A 180 -7.75 11.50 10.20
C TYR A 180 -6.26 11.25 10.13
N LEU A 181 -5.87 10.04 10.54
CA LEU A 181 -4.53 9.50 10.44
C LEU A 181 -4.54 8.16 9.71
N ASP A 182 -3.34 7.63 9.44
CA ASP A 182 -3.15 6.37 8.72
C ASP A 182 -4.02 5.24 9.27
N GLY A 183 -4.68 4.53 8.36
CA GLY A 183 -5.57 3.43 8.70
C GLY A 183 -4.88 2.28 9.41
N GLY A 184 -3.57 2.10 9.16
CA GLY A 184 -2.78 1.07 9.82
C GLY A 184 -2.63 1.24 11.34
N ILE A 185 -3.00 2.41 11.90
CA ILE A 185 -3.04 2.61 13.35
C ILE A 185 -4.06 1.66 14.00
N LEU A 186 -5.22 1.46 13.37
CA LEU A 186 -6.26 0.56 13.90
C LEU A 186 -6.42 -0.71 13.06
N LEU A 187 -6.25 -0.64 11.73
CA LEU A 187 -6.47 -1.79 10.84
C LEU A 187 -5.54 -1.73 9.63
N ASN A 188 -4.34 -2.29 9.76
CA ASN A 188 -3.36 -2.28 8.69
C ASN A 188 -3.70 -3.24 7.53
N PHE A 189 -4.29 -4.39 7.83
CA PHE A 189 -4.72 -5.39 6.86
C PHE A 189 -6.23 -5.64 7.01
N PRO A 190 -7.07 -5.01 6.18
CA PRO A 190 -8.53 -5.00 6.38
C PRO A 190 -9.23 -6.29 5.96
N ILE A 191 -8.59 -7.46 6.18
CA ILE A 191 -9.14 -8.78 5.83
C ILE A 191 -10.42 -9.11 6.61
N SER A 192 -10.50 -8.73 7.88
CA SER A 192 -11.71 -8.94 8.70
C SER A 192 -12.92 -8.24 8.08
N LYS A 193 -12.72 -7.04 7.54
CA LYS A 193 -13.79 -6.25 6.92
C LYS A 193 -14.26 -6.84 5.58
N CYS A 194 -13.35 -7.47 4.84
CA CYS A 194 -13.70 -8.21 3.65
C CYS A 194 -14.50 -9.47 4.00
N VAL A 195 -14.02 -10.27 4.94
CA VAL A 195 -14.67 -11.52 5.35
C VAL A 195 -16.06 -11.28 6.01
N GLU A 196 -16.26 -10.16 6.69
CA GLU A 196 -17.57 -9.76 7.23
C GLU A 196 -18.63 -9.56 6.12
N ARG A 197 -18.21 -9.24 4.88
CA ARG A 197 -19.10 -8.95 3.73
C ARG A 197 -19.20 -10.09 2.74
N VAL A 198 -18.15 -10.86 2.60
CA VAL A 198 -18.02 -11.90 1.56
C VAL A 198 -18.40 -13.24 2.12
N VAL A 199 -19.40 -13.88 1.50
CA VAL A 199 -19.90 -15.20 1.95
C VAL A 199 -18.90 -16.30 1.61
N ASP A 200 -18.34 -16.28 0.40
CA ASP A 200 -17.36 -17.29 -0.06
C ASP A 200 -15.94 -16.73 0.09
N THR A 201 -15.28 -17.09 1.18
CA THR A 201 -13.92 -16.65 1.47
C THR A 201 -12.86 -17.24 0.52
N ASP A 202 -13.20 -18.25 -0.27
CA ASP A 202 -12.30 -18.83 -1.29
C ASP A 202 -12.14 -17.89 -2.50
N THR A 203 -13.01 -16.87 -2.63
CA THR A 203 -12.91 -15.81 -3.65
C THR A 203 -12.07 -14.62 -3.23
N ILE A 204 -11.50 -14.64 -2.03
CA ILE A 204 -10.69 -13.55 -1.48
C ILE A 204 -9.21 -13.83 -1.70
N LEU A 205 -8.49 -12.86 -2.26
CA LEU A 205 -7.03 -12.79 -2.23
C LEU A 205 -6.57 -11.72 -1.25
N GLY A 206 -5.79 -12.11 -0.26
CA GLY A 206 -5.09 -11.17 0.61
C GLY A 206 -3.62 -11.03 0.23
N ILE A 207 -3.15 -9.79 0.08
CA ILE A 207 -1.74 -9.48 -0.12
C ILE A 207 -1.29 -8.65 1.08
N SER A 208 -0.50 -9.25 1.96
CA SER A 208 -0.05 -8.61 3.19
C SER A 208 1.46 -8.43 3.23
N ILE A 209 1.86 -7.31 3.80
CA ILE A 209 3.25 -7.01 4.11
C ILE A 209 3.43 -7.40 5.57
N GLY A 210 4.01 -8.59 5.78
CA GLY A 210 4.17 -9.19 7.09
C GLY A 210 5.51 -8.86 7.73
N ASN A 211 5.59 -9.19 8.96
CA ASN A 211 6.69 -9.20 9.93
C ASN A 211 7.89 -8.30 9.64
N PHE A 212 7.86 -7.12 10.22
CA PHE A 212 9.00 -6.22 10.33
C PHE A 212 9.99 -6.74 11.39
N THR A 213 10.55 -7.94 11.21
CA THR A 213 11.50 -8.47 12.17
C THR A 213 12.81 -7.69 12.17
N LYS A 214 13.13 -7.15 13.33
CA LYS A 214 14.45 -6.88 13.87
C LYS A 214 15.40 -5.90 13.17
N ASN A 215 14.96 -4.94 12.35
CA ASN A 215 15.82 -3.77 12.19
C ASN A 215 15.68 -2.89 13.43
N THR A 216 16.54 -3.20 14.39
CA THR A 216 16.61 -2.50 15.67
C THR A 216 17.41 -1.22 15.49
N THR A 217 16.80 -0.18 14.95
CA THR A 217 17.35 1.14 15.21
C THR A 217 17.34 1.30 16.72
N LEU A 218 18.52 1.38 17.31
CA LEU A 218 18.68 1.45 18.76
C LEU A 218 18.33 2.85 19.24
N ILE A 219 17.49 2.92 20.26
CA ILE A 219 17.32 4.14 21.05
C ILE A 219 18.50 4.21 21.99
N THR A 220 19.26 5.30 21.92
CA THR A 220 20.43 5.55 22.76
C THR A 220 20.22 6.81 23.60
N GLU A 221 21.08 7.06 24.58
CA GLU A 221 21.01 8.28 25.40
C GLU A 221 21.18 9.58 24.57
N SER A 222 21.83 9.49 23.41
CA SER A 222 22.01 10.61 22.48
C SER A 222 20.85 10.80 21.49
N THR A 223 19.84 9.93 21.50
CA THR A 223 18.70 10.03 20.60
C THR A 223 17.87 11.28 20.93
N ASN A 224 17.71 12.20 19.97
CA ASN A 224 16.90 13.39 20.17
C ASN A 224 15.40 13.07 20.25
N ILE A 225 14.63 14.00 20.84
CA ILE A 225 13.21 13.78 21.14
C ILE A 225 12.36 13.45 19.90
N PHE A 226 12.62 14.03 18.76
CA PHE A 226 11.87 13.76 17.53
C PHE A 226 12.13 12.35 17.02
N HIS A 227 13.41 11.96 16.95
CA HIS A 227 13.80 10.62 16.52
C HIS A 227 13.31 9.55 17.53
N TYR A 228 13.41 9.85 18.84
CA TYR A 228 12.86 8.99 19.87
C TYR A 228 11.35 8.75 19.69
N SER A 229 10.56 9.83 19.55
CA SER A 229 9.11 9.75 19.37
C SER A 229 8.74 8.98 18.12
N PHE A 230 9.43 9.22 17.02
CA PHE A 230 9.24 8.48 15.78
C PHE A 230 9.54 6.97 15.93
N LEU A 231 10.66 6.60 16.55
CA LEU A 231 11.03 5.20 16.77
C LEU A 231 10.06 4.47 17.69
N VAL A 232 9.55 5.14 18.74
CA VAL A 232 8.54 4.57 19.63
C VAL A 232 7.23 4.34 18.85
N PHE A 233 6.77 5.35 18.11
CA PHE A 233 5.60 5.22 17.24
C PHE A 233 5.77 4.07 16.25
N GLU A 234 6.89 4.01 15.53
CA GLU A 234 7.17 2.97 14.54
C GLU A 234 7.10 1.55 15.14
N LYS A 235 7.65 1.36 16.33
CA LYS A 235 7.62 0.07 17.02
C LYS A 235 6.20 -0.33 17.44
N ILE A 236 5.42 0.60 17.98
CA ILE A 236 4.03 0.36 18.37
C ILE A 236 3.19 0.07 17.14
N PHE A 237 3.34 0.87 16.08
CA PHE A 237 2.61 0.71 14.82
C PHE A 237 2.86 -0.67 14.19
N LYS A 238 4.13 -1.10 14.16
CA LYS A 238 4.52 -2.42 13.63
C LYS A 238 3.88 -3.57 14.44
N GLU A 239 3.83 -3.44 15.75
CA GLU A 239 3.22 -4.48 16.61
C GLU A 239 1.71 -4.59 16.38
N ILE A 240 1.01 -3.46 16.28
CA ILE A 240 -0.44 -3.44 15.98
C ILE A 240 -0.70 -4.04 14.60
N ALA A 241 0.07 -3.66 13.59
CA ALA A 241 -0.05 -4.19 12.24
C ALA A 241 0.16 -5.72 12.20
N PHE A 242 1.11 -6.23 12.99
CA PHE A 242 1.37 -7.66 13.10
C PHE A 242 0.19 -8.43 13.72
N GLN A 243 -0.40 -7.91 14.79
CA GLN A 243 -1.54 -8.55 15.45
C GLN A 243 -2.76 -8.61 14.53
N ASN A 244 -3.02 -7.57 13.76
CA ASN A 244 -4.14 -7.52 12.81
C ASN A 244 -4.00 -8.51 11.65
N ASP A 245 -2.77 -8.83 11.21
CA ASP A 245 -2.50 -9.75 10.10
C ASP A 245 -2.88 -11.21 10.40
N HIS A 246 -2.99 -11.59 11.67
CA HIS A 246 -3.29 -12.96 12.12
C HIS A 246 -4.73 -13.18 12.57
N SER A 247 -5.58 -12.16 12.46
CA SER A 247 -6.93 -12.18 13.04
C SER A 247 -7.92 -13.11 12.33
N VAL A 248 -7.66 -13.45 11.05
CA VAL A 248 -8.59 -14.22 10.20
C VAL A 248 -7.86 -15.29 9.39
N VAL A 249 -8.44 -16.48 9.32
CA VAL A 249 -7.96 -17.57 8.45
C VAL A 249 -8.78 -17.58 7.16
N PHE A 250 -8.12 -17.51 6.03
CA PHE A 250 -8.70 -17.60 4.69
C PHE A 250 -7.69 -18.25 3.73
N LYS A 251 -8.16 -18.67 2.54
CA LYS A 251 -7.44 -19.60 1.67
C LYS A 251 -6.24 -18.97 0.94
N HIS A 252 -6.45 -17.86 0.26
CA HIS A 252 -5.45 -17.28 -0.63
C HIS A 252 -4.77 -16.07 -0.02
N LYS A 253 -3.62 -16.30 0.62
CA LYS A 253 -2.81 -15.26 1.24
C LYS A 253 -1.39 -15.27 0.69
N ILE A 254 -1.00 -14.18 0.06
CA ILE A 254 0.38 -13.88 -0.31
C ILE A 254 0.94 -12.93 0.74
N ARG A 255 2.04 -13.33 1.37
CA ARG A 255 2.65 -12.56 2.45
C ARG A 255 4.11 -12.32 2.16
N MET A 256 4.52 -11.06 2.18
CA MET A 256 5.91 -10.69 2.15
C MET A 256 6.54 -10.84 3.54
N ASP A 257 7.60 -11.65 3.65
CA ASP A 257 8.42 -11.69 4.85
C ASP A 257 9.60 -10.72 4.75
N TYR A 258 9.70 -9.85 5.75
CA TYR A 258 10.66 -8.74 5.76
C TYR A 258 12.11 -9.16 6.04
N THR A 259 12.35 -10.39 6.51
CA THR A 259 13.69 -10.90 6.84
C THR A 259 14.65 -10.89 5.66
N ASP A 260 14.12 -11.00 4.44
CA ASP A 260 14.93 -11.00 3.21
C ASP A 260 15.26 -9.59 2.71
N VAL A 261 14.61 -8.57 3.22
CA VAL A 261 14.76 -7.20 2.73
C VAL A 261 16.01 -6.52 3.29
N SER A 262 16.45 -6.89 4.49
CA SER A 262 17.71 -6.39 5.03
C SER A 262 18.90 -6.71 4.12
N ASN A 263 18.85 -7.85 3.44
CA ASN A 263 19.89 -8.27 2.47
C ASN A 263 19.81 -7.47 1.15
N MET A 264 18.68 -6.87 0.81
CA MET A 264 18.55 -6.01 -0.37
C MET A 264 19.18 -4.62 -0.17
N PHE A 265 19.38 -4.22 1.08
CA PHE A 265 19.91 -2.91 1.48
C PHE A 265 21.30 -2.96 2.10
N GLU A 266 22.04 -4.06 1.97
CA GLU A 266 23.50 -4.07 2.18
C GLU A 266 24.17 -3.21 1.10
N VAL A 267 23.79 -1.95 1.02
CA VAL A 267 24.40 -0.99 0.11
C VAL A 267 25.17 0.03 0.93
N GLY A 268 26.51 -0.13 0.87
CA GLY A 268 27.47 0.97 0.78
C GLY A 268 27.29 2.21 1.67
N GLY A 269 26.67 2.07 2.84
CA GLY A 269 26.75 3.07 3.90
C GLY A 269 27.82 2.60 4.89
N ALA A 270 28.67 3.50 5.37
CA ALA A 270 29.68 3.21 6.37
C ALA A 270 29.08 2.32 7.48
N GLU A 271 29.79 1.25 7.83
CA GLU A 271 29.39 0.31 8.89
C GLU A 271 28.86 1.07 10.11
N GLY A 272 27.59 0.85 10.46
CA GLY A 272 27.02 1.32 11.73
C GLY A 272 26.12 2.58 11.69
N ALA A 273 25.86 3.21 10.54
CA ALA A 273 24.87 4.30 10.49
C ALA A 273 23.44 3.75 10.48
N PRO A 274 22.54 4.20 11.38
CA PRO A 274 21.16 3.79 11.35
C PRO A 274 20.51 4.35 10.08
N VAL A 275 20.09 3.46 9.18
CA VAL A 275 19.27 3.84 8.01
C VAL A 275 17.92 4.28 8.56
N THR A 276 17.61 5.56 8.45
CA THR A 276 16.28 6.06 8.83
C THR A 276 15.25 5.64 7.80
N VAL A 277 13.97 5.63 8.17
CA VAL A 277 12.87 5.37 7.21
C VAL A 277 12.90 6.38 6.06
N LEU A 278 13.27 7.63 6.34
CA LEU A 278 13.42 8.66 5.30
C LEU A 278 14.56 8.35 4.33
N ASP A 279 15.71 7.87 4.83
CA ASP A 279 16.84 7.44 3.98
C ASP A 279 16.44 6.30 3.06
N LEU A 280 15.61 5.38 3.56
CA LEU A 280 15.07 4.28 2.78
C LEU A 280 14.16 4.77 1.66
N TYR A 281 13.22 5.67 1.98
CA TYR A 281 12.34 6.29 0.99
C TYR A 281 13.15 7.04 -0.08
N GLU A 282 14.15 7.79 0.33
CA GLU A 282 15.01 8.53 -0.58
C GLU A 282 15.82 7.61 -1.48
N THR A 283 16.39 6.54 -0.93
CA THR A 283 17.15 5.53 -1.69
C THR A 283 16.29 4.87 -2.76
N ILE A 284 15.07 4.44 -2.42
CA ILE A 284 14.14 3.82 -3.36
C ILE A 284 13.66 4.84 -4.40
N ALA A 285 13.38 6.07 -3.99
CA ALA A 285 12.98 7.13 -4.90
C ALA A 285 14.05 7.44 -5.97
N LYS A 286 15.32 7.43 -5.57
CA LYS A 286 16.46 7.67 -6.48
C LYS A 286 16.75 6.50 -7.42
N SER A 287 16.46 5.26 -7.02
CA SER A 287 16.93 4.07 -7.71
C SER A 287 15.83 3.30 -8.43
N GLN A 288 15.87 3.30 -9.77
CA GLN A 288 15.00 2.46 -10.58
C GLN A 288 15.24 0.96 -10.30
N SER A 289 16.49 0.56 -10.11
CA SER A 289 16.84 -0.84 -9.83
C SER A 289 16.23 -1.34 -8.53
N TYR A 290 16.20 -0.54 -7.48
CA TYR A 290 15.52 -0.92 -6.23
C TYR A 290 14.01 -1.08 -6.42
N ARG A 291 13.36 -0.14 -7.11
CA ARG A 291 11.92 -0.25 -7.39
C ARG A 291 11.62 -1.52 -8.19
N THR A 292 12.43 -1.79 -9.21
CA THR A 292 12.31 -3.03 -10.00
C THR A 292 12.51 -4.28 -9.14
N SER A 293 13.52 -4.30 -8.26
CA SER A 293 13.77 -5.46 -7.41
C SER A 293 12.65 -5.73 -6.40
N ILE A 294 12.00 -4.69 -5.87
CA ILE A 294 10.85 -4.86 -4.98
C ILE A 294 9.64 -5.44 -5.74
N ILE A 295 9.34 -4.91 -6.92
CA ILE A 295 8.28 -5.45 -7.78
C ILE A 295 8.59 -6.90 -8.14
N GLN A 296 9.82 -7.19 -8.56
CA GLN A 296 10.23 -8.54 -8.94
C GLN A 296 10.20 -9.53 -7.77
N LYS A 297 10.47 -9.09 -6.55
CA LYS A 297 10.28 -9.91 -5.35
C LYS A 297 8.81 -10.32 -5.20
N GLY A 298 7.87 -9.39 -5.37
CA GLY A 298 6.44 -9.69 -5.36
C GLY A 298 6.06 -10.72 -6.42
N VAL A 299 6.55 -10.54 -7.64
CA VAL A 299 6.36 -11.50 -8.74
C VAL A 299 6.91 -12.89 -8.38
N ASN A 300 8.15 -12.97 -7.90
CA ASN A 300 8.81 -14.26 -7.65
C ASN A 300 8.17 -15.04 -6.50
N GLU A 301 7.83 -14.38 -5.40
CA GLU A 301 7.17 -15.04 -4.26
C GLU A 301 5.75 -15.49 -4.63
N THR A 302 5.06 -14.73 -5.45
CA THR A 302 3.74 -15.12 -5.98
C THR A 302 3.86 -16.32 -6.89
N LYS A 303 4.86 -16.40 -7.77
CA LYS A 303 5.11 -17.61 -8.59
C LYS A 303 5.29 -18.85 -7.72
N GLN A 304 6.09 -18.76 -6.67
CA GLN A 304 6.28 -19.88 -5.73
C GLN A 304 4.98 -20.27 -5.02
N TYR A 305 4.20 -19.26 -4.58
CA TYR A 305 2.89 -19.49 -3.98
C TYR A 305 1.95 -20.23 -4.95
N LEU A 306 1.81 -19.75 -6.18
CA LEU A 306 0.93 -20.34 -7.18
C LEU A 306 1.36 -21.75 -7.58
N GLN A 307 2.66 -22.03 -7.67
CA GLN A 307 3.20 -23.37 -7.91
C GLN A 307 2.82 -24.33 -6.78
N SER A 308 2.82 -23.88 -5.52
CA SER A 308 2.39 -24.72 -4.40
C SER A 308 0.90 -25.12 -4.48
N TRP A 309 0.09 -24.37 -5.23
CA TRP A 309 -1.32 -24.66 -5.51
C TRP A 309 -1.55 -25.41 -6.85
N GLY A 310 -0.48 -25.78 -7.55
CA GLY A 310 -0.56 -26.49 -8.83
C GLY A 310 -0.84 -25.59 -10.04
N TYR A 311 -0.77 -24.27 -9.88
CA TYR A 311 -0.78 -23.33 -10.99
C TYR A 311 0.64 -23.26 -11.57
N CYS A 312 0.91 -24.06 -12.61
CA CYS A 312 2.13 -23.92 -13.40
C CYS A 312 1.88 -22.89 -14.50
N SER A 313 2.70 -21.85 -14.56
CA SER A 313 2.81 -21.04 -15.76
C SER A 313 3.48 -21.89 -16.85
N GLU A 314 2.70 -22.62 -17.65
CA GLU A 314 3.16 -23.11 -18.94
C GLU A 314 3.24 -21.92 -19.91
N ILE A 315 4.23 -21.05 -19.71
CA ILE A 315 4.71 -20.14 -20.74
C ILE A 315 6.02 -20.71 -21.23
N SER A 316 5.98 -21.72 -22.08
CA SER A 316 7.02 -21.90 -23.09
C SER A 316 6.54 -22.85 -24.17
N SER A 317 6.64 -22.38 -25.37
CA SER A 317 6.43 -23.00 -26.66
C SER A 317 5.11 -22.70 -27.38
N ARG A 318 4.92 -21.43 -27.74
CA ARG A 318 4.42 -21.12 -29.07
C ARG A 318 5.36 -20.07 -29.68
N VAL A 319 6.38 -20.58 -30.35
CA VAL A 319 7.15 -19.88 -31.37
C VAL A 319 6.34 -19.87 -32.64
#